data_f7b1c51cda39a6c05c1b6ffff1b695cd
#
_entry.id   f7b1c51cda39a6c05c1b6ffff1b695cd
#
_cell.length_a   1.000
_cell.length_b   1.000
_cell.length_c   1.000
_cell.angle_alpha   90.00
_cell.angle_beta   90.00
_cell.angle_gamma   90.00
#
_symmetry.space_group_name_H-M   'P 1'
#
loop_
_entity.id
_entity.type
_entity.pdbx_description
1 polymer ?
#
loop_
_entity_poly.entity_id
_entity_poly.type
_entity_poly.pdbx_seq_one_letter_code
_entity_poly.pdbx_strand_id
1 'polypeptide(L)'
;HAVRATVSDMGPELLSRILSLTPAQEGILHIMFRIADDKGLLLLDLKDLRALLNYVNDHKEDYRMKYGNITTQSVAAILRALLPLEKEGGELFFGEPALDVNDWIRTDAEGRGMVNVLDCVKLVQNPTLYASFLLWLLSELFETMPEVGDLEKPKLVFFFDEAHMLFRDAPAVLVQKIEQTVKLIRSRGIGVFFVTQSPADVPNTVLAQLSNRVQHALRAYTPTELKAVRVAAQAFRENPAFNAEDAIMELGVGEALTSFLGEDGIPAMVQRTKIICPQSLMGAPEAMTRAKAILRDGMEKYDEAEDNVSAYEVLADETQAAEEALALAACAPTAWADISVAMPA
;
A
#
# COMPACT_ATOMS: atom_id res chain seq x y z
N HIS A 1 -8.11 -8.81 12.93
CA HIS A 1 -7.95 -9.35 11.57
C HIS A 1 -6.68 -8.79 10.95
N ALA A 2 -5.94 -9.63 10.24
CA ALA A 2 -4.75 -9.21 9.52
C ALA A 2 -5.12 -8.65 8.15
N VAL A 3 -4.38 -7.63 7.70
CA VAL A 3 -4.48 -7.14 6.32
C VAL A 3 -3.27 -7.66 5.56
N ARG A 4 -3.54 -8.39 4.47
CA ARG A 4 -2.51 -8.96 3.60
C ARG A 4 -2.74 -8.56 2.15
N ALA A 5 -1.68 -8.62 1.37
CA ALA A 5 -1.69 -8.50 -0.08
C ALA A 5 -0.77 -9.57 -0.67
N THR A 6 -1.04 -10.06 -1.87
CA THR A 6 -0.10 -10.96 -2.53
C THR A 6 1.00 -10.18 -3.23
N VAL A 7 2.12 -10.84 -3.49
CA VAL A 7 3.18 -10.28 -4.35
C VAL A 7 2.64 -10.02 -5.75
N SER A 8 1.75 -10.88 -6.25
CA SER A 8 1.06 -10.70 -7.54
C SER A 8 0.21 -9.43 -7.57
N ASP A 9 -0.58 -9.15 -6.51
CA ASP A 9 -1.40 -7.93 -6.42
C ASP A 9 -0.54 -6.66 -6.39
N MET A 10 0.62 -6.73 -5.73
CA MET A 10 1.56 -5.61 -5.70
C MET A 10 2.14 -5.32 -7.09
N GLY A 11 2.44 -6.36 -7.83
CA GLY A 11 3.02 -6.28 -9.16
C GLY A 11 4.47 -5.77 -9.20
N PRO A 12 5.14 -5.95 -10.35
CA PRO A 12 6.56 -5.60 -10.48
C PRO A 12 6.83 -4.10 -10.43
N GLU A 13 5.89 -3.26 -10.88
CA GLU A 13 6.06 -1.81 -10.91
C GLU A 13 6.06 -1.21 -9.50
N LEU A 14 5.11 -1.57 -8.63
CA LEU A 14 5.08 -1.08 -7.26
C LEU A 14 6.25 -1.63 -6.45
N LEU A 15 6.53 -2.93 -6.57
CA LEU A 15 7.65 -3.56 -5.88
C LEU A 15 8.99 -2.94 -6.28
N SER A 16 9.24 -2.68 -7.57
CA SER A 16 10.50 -2.07 -8.01
C SER A 16 10.71 -0.68 -7.40
N ARG A 17 9.64 0.09 -7.27
CA ARG A 17 9.65 1.41 -6.66
C ARG A 17 9.89 1.35 -5.15
N ILE A 18 9.20 0.44 -4.45
CA ILE A 18 9.36 0.21 -3.01
C ILE A 18 10.80 -0.19 -2.68
N LEU A 19 11.33 -1.13 -3.47
CA LEU A 19 12.68 -1.64 -3.30
C LEU A 19 13.76 -0.69 -3.85
N SER A 20 13.37 0.47 -4.40
CA SER A 20 14.26 1.46 -4.99
C SER A 20 15.20 0.87 -6.04
N LEU A 21 14.69 0.00 -6.90
CA LEU A 21 15.45 -0.69 -7.93
C LEU A 21 15.89 0.27 -9.04
N THR A 22 17.05 -0.02 -9.61
CA THR A 22 17.50 0.67 -10.84
C THR A 22 16.69 0.19 -12.04
N PRO A 23 16.62 0.96 -13.16
CA PRO A 23 15.88 0.54 -14.36
C PRO A 23 16.28 -0.85 -14.89
N ALA A 24 17.55 -1.25 -14.74
CA ALA A 24 18.01 -2.58 -15.13
C ALA A 24 17.47 -3.69 -14.21
N GLN A 25 17.38 -3.44 -12.90
CA GLN A 25 16.82 -4.37 -11.92
C GLN A 25 15.30 -4.44 -12.05
N GLU A 26 14.64 -3.31 -12.27
CA GLU A 26 13.20 -3.24 -12.55
C GLU A 26 12.85 -4.08 -13.79
N GLY A 27 13.62 -3.96 -14.88
CA GLY A 27 13.45 -4.80 -16.08
C GLY A 27 13.57 -6.29 -15.77
N ILE A 28 14.51 -6.68 -14.91
CA ILE A 28 14.64 -8.09 -14.46
C ILE A 28 13.41 -8.50 -13.63
N LEU A 29 12.93 -7.65 -12.72
CA LEU A 29 11.75 -7.96 -11.93
C LEU A 29 10.51 -8.15 -12.82
N HIS A 30 10.31 -7.31 -13.84
CA HIS A 30 9.25 -7.49 -14.84
C HIS A 30 9.37 -8.83 -15.58
N ILE A 31 10.61 -9.25 -15.92
CA ILE A 31 10.85 -10.56 -16.54
C ILE A 31 10.45 -11.68 -15.58
N MET A 32 10.73 -11.58 -14.28
CA MET A 32 10.33 -12.59 -13.29
C MET A 32 8.81 -12.77 -13.25
N PHE A 33 8.05 -11.68 -13.16
CA PHE A 33 6.60 -11.74 -13.19
C PHE A 33 6.08 -12.35 -14.50
N ARG A 34 6.67 -11.97 -15.63
CA ARG A 34 6.31 -12.55 -16.93
C ARG A 34 6.58 -14.05 -17.00
N ILE A 35 7.70 -14.53 -16.44
CA ILE A 35 8.01 -15.96 -16.35
C ILE A 35 7.00 -16.66 -15.45
N ALA A 36 6.64 -16.05 -14.31
CA ALA A 36 5.61 -16.59 -13.41
C ALA A 36 4.28 -16.76 -14.15
N ASP A 37 3.82 -15.73 -14.86
CA ASP A 37 2.59 -15.77 -15.67
C ASP A 37 2.63 -16.86 -16.73
N ASP A 38 3.72 -16.92 -17.51
CA ASP A 38 3.87 -17.89 -18.60
C ASP A 38 3.98 -19.34 -18.11
N LYS A 39 4.42 -19.56 -16.87
CA LYS A 39 4.48 -20.89 -16.21
C LYS A 39 3.26 -21.18 -15.33
N GLY A 40 2.38 -20.21 -15.12
CA GLY A 40 1.23 -20.34 -14.22
C GLY A 40 1.63 -20.45 -12.74
N LEU A 41 2.75 -19.84 -12.35
CA LEU A 41 3.25 -19.79 -10.98
C LEU A 41 2.58 -18.68 -10.19
N LEU A 42 2.02 -18.98 -9.05
CA LEU A 42 1.43 -18.00 -8.15
C LEU A 42 2.53 -17.36 -7.28
N LEU A 43 2.59 -16.04 -7.27
CA LEU A 43 3.47 -15.26 -6.40
C LEU A 43 2.64 -14.70 -5.26
N LEU A 44 2.45 -15.48 -4.21
CA LEU A 44 1.60 -15.15 -3.07
C LEU A 44 2.35 -14.35 -2.01
N ASP A 45 3.57 -14.77 -1.72
CA ASP A 45 4.39 -14.15 -0.67
C ASP A 45 5.85 -13.92 -1.12
N LEU A 46 6.69 -13.44 -0.19
CA LEU A 46 8.08 -13.14 -0.48
C LEU A 46 8.95 -14.38 -0.71
N LYS A 47 8.58 -15.55 -0.15
CA LYS A 47 9.30 -16.81 -0.39
C LYS A 47 9.18 -17.24 -1.86
N ASP A 48 8.00 -17.01 -2.47
CA ASP A 48 7.74 -17.29 -3.87
C ASP A 48 8.61 -16.48 -4.80
N LEU A 49 8.62 -15.16 -4.58
CA LEU A 49 9.46 -14.25 -5.37
C LEU A 49 10.95 -14.60 -5.23
N ARG A 50 11.40 -14.95 -4.04
CA ARG A 50 12.77 -15.38 -3.78
C ARG A 50 13.10 -16.71 -4.49
N ALA A 51 12.19 -17.68 -4.42
CA ALA A 51 12.34 -18.96 -5.09
C ALA A 51 12.44 -18.77 -6.60
N LEU A 52 11.56 -17.97 -7.18
CA LEU A 52 11.57 -17.67 -8.60
C LEU A 52 12.85 -16.96 -9.03
N LEU A 53 13.32 -15.96 -8.28
CA LEU A 53 14.56 -15.24 -8.56
C LEU A 53 15.77 -16.19 -8.58
N ASN A 54 15.88 -17.10 -7.61
CA ASN A 54 16.95 -18.08 -7.54
C ASN A 54 16.85 -19.08 -8.69
N TYR A 55 15.68 -19.67 -8.90
CA TYR A 55 15.45 -20.66 -9.95
C TYR A 55 15.80 -20.11 -11.34
N VAL A 56 15.32 -18.90 -11.68
CA VAL A 56 15.60 -18.27 -12.97
C VAL A 56 17.09 -17.89 -13.10
N ASN A 57 17.74 -17.48 -11.99
CA ASN A 57 19.19 -17.22 -12.03
C ASN A 57 20.01 -18.47 -12.35
N ASP A 58 19.61 -19.61 -11.80
CA ASP A 58 20.31 -20.88 -12.00
C ASP A 58 20.05 -21.45 -13.41
N HIS A 59 18.88 -21.17 -14.00
CA HIS A 59 18.48 -21.60 -15.35
C HIS A 59 18.47 -20.46 -16.37
N LYS A 60 19.21 -19.37 -16.15
CA LYS A 60 19.17 -18.14 -16.96
C LYS A 60 19.40 -18.32 -18.46
N GLU A 61 20.18 -19.31 -18.87
CA GLU A 61 20.46 -19.59 -20.28
C GLU A 61 19.20 -20.09 -21.01
N ASP A 62 18.31 -20.81 -20.34
CA ASP A 62 17.05 -21.32 -20.89
C ASP A 62 16.06 -20.18 -21.18
N TYR A 63 16.12 -19.13 -20.37
CA TYR A 63 15.25 -17.94 -20.48
C TYR A 63 15.78 -16.86 -21.41
N ARG A 64 17.10 -16.86 -21.69
CA ARG A 64 17.79 -15.81 -22.41
C ARG A 64 17.23 -15.53 -23.80
N MET A 65 16.86 -16.58 -24.56
CA MET A 65 16.35 -16.42 -25.93
C MET A 65 14.94 -15.77 -25.95
N LYS A 66 14.13 -16.03 -24.92
CA LYS A 66 12.72 -15.55 -24.86
C LYS A 66 12.60 -14.20 -24.18
N TYR A 67 13.36 -13.96 -23.11
CA TYR A 67 13.17 -12.80 -22.23
C TYR A 67 14.38 -11.85 -22.20
N GLY A 68 15.47 -12.19 -22.84
CA GLY A 68 16.69 -11.38 -22.86
C GLY A 68 17.70 -11.78 -21.79
N ASN A 69 18.71 -10.94 -21.61
CA ASN A 69 19.84 -11.24 -20.73
C ASN A 69 19.48 -10.97 -19.26
N ILE A 70 19.49 -12.03 -18.45
CA ILE A 70 19.28 -11.95 -16.99
C ILE A 70 20.65 -12.04 -16.32
N THR A 71 21.05 -10.97 -15.61
CA THR A 71 22.36 -10.91 -14.96
C THR A 71 22.27 -11.34 -13.50
N THR A 72 23.13 -12.25 -13.08
CA THR A 72 23.25 -12.70 -11.68
C THR A 72 23.45 -11.53 -10.72
N GLN A 73 24.17 -10.48 -11.15
CA GLN A 73 24.40 -9.30 -10.34
C GLN A 73 23.09 -8.54 -10.02
N SER A 74 22.18 -8.40 -10.99
CA SER A 74 20.88 -7.75 -10.79
C SER A 74 19.96 -8.59 -9.93
N VAL A 75 19.91 -9.92 -10.15
CA VAL A 75 19.14 -10.83 -9.29
C VAL A 75 19.61 -10.73 -7.83
N ALA A 76 20.92 -10.82 -7.60
CA ALA A 76 21.49 -10.68 -6.26
C ALA A 76 21.22 -9.30 -5.63
N ALA A 77 21.11 -8.24 -6.43
CA ALA A 77 20.73 -6.92 -5.93
C ALA A 77 19.26 -6.88 -5.49
N ILE A 78 18.35 -7.47 -6.26
CA ILE A 78 16.93 -7.58 -5.91
C ILE A 78 16.77 -8.39 -4.64
N LEU A 79 17.41 -9.56 -4.51
CA LEU A 79 17.40 -10.40 -3.33
C LEU A 79 17.86 -9.65 -2.07
N ARG A 80 18.92 -8.80 -2.20
CA ARG A 80 19.37 -7.96 -1.08
C ARG A 80 18.36 -6.87 -0.73
N ALA A 81 17.69 -6.30 -1.72
CA ALA A 81 16.67 -5.27 -1.50
C ALA A 81 15.40 -5.82 -0.80
N LEU A 82 15.11 -7.12 -0.91
CA LEU A 82 14.01 -7.76 -0.19
C LEU A 82 14.28 -7.94 1.32
N LEU A 83 15.55 -8.07 1.74
CA LEU A 83 15.90 -8.35 3.13
C LEU A 83 15.37 -7.34 4.15
N PRO A 84 15.42 -6.01 3.93
CA PRO A 84 14.82 -5.06 4.85
C PRO A 84 13.30 -5.25 4.96
N LEU A 85 12.63 -5.46 3.83
CA LEU A 85 11.18 -5.65 3.79
C LEU A 85 10.74 -6.89 4.58
N GLU A 86 11.45 -8.00 4.44
CA GLU A 86 11.22 -9.23 5.23
C GLU A 86 11.40 -8.97 6.73
N LYS A 87 12.49 -8.31 7.13
CA LYS A 87 12.77 -7.99 8.54
C LYS A 87 11.76 -7.04 9.16
N GLU A 88 11.19 -6.14 8.39
CA GLU A 88 10.19 -5.18 8.84
C GLU A 88 8.78 -5.79 8.97
N GLY A 89 8.62 -7.08 8.70
CA GLY A 89 7.34 -7.79 8.82
C GLY A 89 6.65 -8.02 7.48
N GLY A 90 7.39 -7.98 6.39
CA GLY A 90 6.89 -8.31 5.06
C GLY A 90 6.25 -9.69 5.00
N GLU A 91 6.79 -10.67 5.74
CA GLU A 91 6.21 -12.02 5.86
C GLU A 91 4.79 -12.06 6.48
N LEU A 92 4.42 -11.04 7.25
CA LEU A 92 3.08 -10.92 7.82
C LEU A 92 2.12 -10.16 6.89
N PHE A 93 2.67 -9.32 6.02
CA PHE A 93 1.91 -8.50 5.10
C PHE A 93 1.68 -9.19 3.76
N PHE A 94 2.70 -9.87 3.20
CA PHE A 94 2.56 -10.60 1.94
C PHE A 94 2.05 -12.01 2.21
N GLY A 95 0.95 -12.38 1.56
CA GLY A 95 0.33 -13.69 1.69
C GLY A 95 -1.18 -13.66 1.53
N GLU A 96 -1.80 -14.80 1.79
CA GLU A 96 -3.24 -15.02 1.70
C GLU A 96 -3.89 -15.20 3.10
N PRO A 97 -5.21 -14.93 3.19
CA PRO A 97 -6.06 -14.31 2.20
C PRO A 97 -5.74 -12.83 2.02
N ALA A 98 -5.64 -12.37 0.76
CA ALA A 98 -5.47 -10.96 0.44
C ALA A 98 -6.73 -10.17 0.78
N LEU A 99 -6.57 -8.90 1.20
CA LEU A 99 -7.69 -8.04 1.49
C LEU A 99 -8.47 -7.70 0.22
N ASP A 100 -9.75 -8.01 0.22
CA ASP A 100 -10.70 -7.47 -0.76
C ASP A 100 -11.23 -6.11 -0.26
N VAL A 101 -10.92 -5.04 -0.97
CA VAL A 101 -11.37 -3.68 -0.63
C VAL A 101 -12.91 -3.57 -0.59
N ASN A 102 -13.63 -4.41 -1.34
CA ASN A 102 -15.10 -4.44 -1.30
C ASN A 102 -15.64 -4.84 0.08
N ASP A 103 -14.88 -5.57 0.88
CA ASP A 103 -15.28 -5.91 2.26
C ASP A 103 -15.34 -4.69 3.19
N TRP A 104 -14.67 -3.59 2.81
CA TRP A 104 -14.75 -2.33 3.56
C TRP A 104 -15.97 -1.48 3.19
N ILE A 105 -16.65 -1.78 2.07
CA ILE A 105 -17.79 -1.02 1.56
C ILE A 105 -19.13 -1.67 1.96
N ARG A 106 -19.12 -2.42 3.05
CA ARG A 106 -20.33 -3.09 3.54
C ARG A 106 -21.20 -2.14 4.35
N THR A 107 -22.49 -2.47 4.40
CA THR A 107 -23.46 -1.81 5.25
C THR A 107 -24.02 -2.80 6.26
N ASP A 108 -24.45 -2.28 7.41
CA ASP A 108 -25.19 -3.07 8.39
C ASP A 108 -26.64 -3.34 7.94
N ALA A 109 -27.39 -4.08 8.78
CA ALA A 109 -28.80 -4.42 8.50
C ALA A 109 -29.73 -3.20 8.36
N GLU A 110 -29.35 -2.06 8.93
CA GLU A 110 -30.05 -0.78 8.86
C GLU A 110 -29.58 0.07 7.68
N GLY A 111 -28.67 -0.42 6.83
CA GLY A 111 -28.14 0.30 5.67
C GLY A 111 -27.09 1.37 6.00
N ARG A 112 -26.54 1.36 7.23
CA ARG A 112 -25.45 2.27 7.63
C ARG A 112 -24.11 1.68 7.23
N GLY A 113 -23.15 2.52 6.80
CA GLY A 113 -21.80 2.09 6.46
C GLY A 113 -21.06 1.52 7.67
N MET A 114 -20.30 0.46 7.43
CA MET A 114 -19.41 -0.13 8.46
C MET A 114 -18.24 0.80 8.73
N VAL A 115 -17.85 0.89 10.00
CA VAL A 115 -16.64 1.62 10.43
C VAL A 115 -15.51 0.65 10.61
N ASN A 116 -14.50 0.77 9.74
CA ASN A 116 -13.28 -0.05 9.79
C ASN A 116 -12.17 0.77 10.44
N VAL A 117 -11.47 0.21 11.43
CA VAL A 117 -10.33 0.85 12.09
C VAL A 117 -9.08 0.05 11.81
N LEU A 118 -8.17 0.62 11.02
CA LEU A 118 -6.87 0.03 10.74
C LEU A 118 -5.87 0.45 11.81
N ASP A 119 -5.40 -0.52 12.59
CA ASP A 119 -4.36 -0.31 13.61
C ASP A 119 -2.97 -0.29 12.96
N CYS A 120 -2.44 0.90 12.72
CA CYS A 120 -1.14 1.11 12.10
C CYS A 120 0.03 1.31 13.07
N VAL A 121 -0.15 1.12 14.40
CA VAL A 121 0.86 1.44 15.41
C VAL A 121 2.20 0.74 15.14
N LYS A 122 2.18 -0.53 14.75
CA LYS A 122 3.39 -1.27 14.38
C LYS A 122 3.87 -0.94 12.97
N LEU A 123 2.95 -0.75 12.05
CA LEU A 123 3.22 -0.50 10.65
C LEU A 123 3.98 0.81 10.42
N VAL A 124 3.58 1.88 11.12
CA VAL A 124 4.23 3.20 11.05
C VAL A 124 5.69 3.18 11.53
N GLN A 125 6.06 2.22 12.38
CA GLN A 125 7.44 2.07 12.84
C GLN A 125 8.36 1.49 11.74
N ASN A 126 7.80 0.95 10.67
CA ASN A 126 8.49 0.33 9.54
C ASN A 126 8.18 1.12 8.26
N PRO A 127 8.95 2.18 7.95
CA PRO A 127 8.60 3.12 6.86
C PRO A 127 8.46 2.45 5.48
N THR A 128 9.30 1.47 5.17
CA THR A 128 9.25 0.74 3.90
C THR A 128 7.96 -0.06 3.78
N LEU A 129 7.61 -0.81 4.81
CA LEU A 129 6.39 -1.61 4.84
C LEU A 129 5.12 -0.72 4.83
N TYR A 130 5.15 0.40 5.57
CA TYR A 130 4.06 1.37 5.57
C TYR A 130 3.84 1.98 4.19
N ALA A 131 4.92 2.38 3.52
CA ALA A 131 4.85 2.90 2.16
C ALA A 131 4.33 1.84 1.17
N SER A 132 4.76 0.58 1.33
CA SER A 132 4.31 -0.56 0.51
C SER A 132 2.80 -0.77 0.64
N PHE A 133 2.34 -0.85 1.88
CA PHE A 133 0.92 -1.01 2.19
C PHE A 133 0.08 0.12 1.57
N LEU A 134 0.48 1.37 1.77
CA LEU A 134 -0.28 2.52 1.25
C LEU A 134 -0.27 2.59 -0.28
N LEU A 135 0.87 2.29 -0.91
CA LEU A 135 0.97 2.25 -2.38
C LEU A 135 0.05 1.17 -2.95
N TRP A 136 0.06 -0.01 -2.36
CA TRP A 136 -0.83 -1.09 -2.73
C TRP A 136 -2.30 -0.70 -2.53
N LEU A 137 -2.69 -0.26 -1.33
CA LEU A 137 -4.06 0.11 -1.00
C LEU A 137 -4.61 1.18 -1.95
N LEU A 138 -3.85 2.24 -2.19
CA LEU A 138 -4.27 3.31 -3.08
C LEU A 138 -4.35 2.86 -4.55
N SER A 139 -3.53 1.89 -4.96
CA SER A 139 -3.60 1.31 -6.30
C SER A 139 -4.81 0.39 -6.43
N GLU A 140 -5.02 -0.49 -5.46
CA GLU A 140 -6.15 -1.40 -5.41
C GLU A 140 -7.50 -0.66 -5.42
N LEU A 141 -7.64 0.39 -4.61
CA LEU A 141 -8.80 1.28 -4.64
C LEU A 141 -9.03 1.89 -6.03
N PHE A 142 -7.95 2.24 -6.72
CA PHE A 142 -8.04 2.87 -8.02
C PHE A 142 -8.39 1.89 -9.14
N GLU A 143 -7.98 0.64 -9.02
CA GLU A 143 -8.24 -0.42 -9.99
C GLU A 143 -9.61 -1.06 -9.79
N THR A 144 -9.96 -1.35 -8.53
CA THR A 144 -11.19 -2.07 -8.18
C THR A 144 -12.44 -1.20 -8.23
N MET A 145 -12.34 0.08 -7.85
CA MET A 145 -13.50 0.95 -7.78
C MET A 145 -13.86 1.56 -9.14
N PRO A 146 -15.08 1.29 -9.68
CA PRO A 146 -15.50 1.87 -10.94
C PRO A 146 -15.71 3.39 -10.83
N GLU A 147 -15.60 4.09 -11.95
CA GLU A 147 -16.02 5.48 -12.03
C GLU A 147 -17.54 5.56 -11.93
N VAL A 148 -18.02 6.27 -10.91
CA VAL A 148 -19.45 6.40 -10.61
C VAL A 148 -19.94 7.85 -10.74
N GLY A 149 -19.04 8.78 -11.05
CA GLY A 149 -19.34 10.20 -11.12
C GLY A 149 -19.56 10.84 -9.75
N ASP A 150 -20.30 11.93 -9.71
CA ASP A 150 -20.60 12.65 -8.47
C ASP A 150 -21.83 12.05 -7.77
N LEU A 151 -21.60 11.31 -6.71
CA LEU A 151 -22.63 10.74 -5.85
C LEU A 151 -23.02 11.75 -4.75
N GLU A 152 -24.29 11.72 -4.33
CA GLU A 152 -24.73 12.50 -3.15
C GLU A 152 -23.98 12.14 -1.87
N LYS A 153 -23.60 10.85 -1.73
CA LYS A 153 -22.82 10.34 -0.60
C LYS A 153 -21.71 9.45 -1.11
N PRO A 154 -20.49 9.55 -0.53
CA PRO A 154 -19.42 8.65 -0.88
C PRO A 154 -19.75 7.21 -0.45
N LYS A 155 -19.24 6.23 -1.23
CA LYS A 155 -19.35 4.80 -0.89
C LYS A 155 -18.38 4.41 0.21
N LEU A 156 -17.23 5.07 0.28
CA LEU A 156 -16.17 4.82 1.24
C LEU A 156 -15.53 6.15 1.62
N VAL A 157 -15.16 6.29 2.89
CA VAL A 157 -14.47 7.49 3.40
C VAL A 157 -13.24 7.06 4.17
N PHE A 158 -12.09 7.61 3.80
CA PHE A 158 -10.83 7.43 4.51
C PHE A 158 -10.53 8.62 5.40
N PHE A 159 -10.19 8.34 6.65
CA PHE A 159 -9.58 9.29 7.56
C PHE A 159 -8.13 8.91 7.80
N PHE A 160 -7.21 9.71 7.32
CA PHE A 160 -5.79 9.57 7.63
C PHE A 160 -5.46 10.43 8.83
N ASP A 161 -5.43 9.81 10.00
CA ASP A 161 -4.98 10.46 11.22
C ASP A 161 -3.46 10.59 11.21
N GLU A 162 -2.92 11.63 11.86
CA GLU A 162 -1.50 12.00 11.82
C GLU A 162 -0.94 12.04 10.39
N ALA A 163 -1.70 12.68 9.49
CA ALA A 163 -1.42 12.67 8.05
C ALA A 163 0.00 13.17 7.68
N HIS A 164 0.68 13.88 8.60
CA HIS A 164 2.08 14.26 8.41
C HIS A 164 2.99 13.04 8.20
N MET A 165 2.63 11.87 8.74
CA MET A 165 3.40 10.64 8.57
C MET A 165 3.35 10.09 7.13
N LEU A 166 2.32 10.46 6.35
CA LEU A 166 2.22 10.07 4.94
C LEU A 166 3.22 10.79 4.04
N PHE A 167 3.73 11.94 4.50
CA PHE A 167 4.54 12.85 3.69
C PHE A 167 5.95 13.03 4.23
N ARG A 168 6.16 12.88 5.56
CA ARG A 168 7.47 13.01 6.19
C ARG A 168 8.33 11.80 5.83
N ASP A 169 9.48 12.04 5.23
CA ASP A 169 10.44 11.01 4.83
C ASP A 169 9.86 9.92 3.90
N ALA A 170 8.68 10.21 3.32
CA ALA A 170 8.02 9.27 2.41
C ALA A 170 8.74 9.21 1.07
N PRO A 171 8.81 8.02 0.44
CA PRO A 171 9.29 7.91 -0.93
C PRO A 171 8.52 8.83 -1.88
N ALA A 172 9.21 9.51 -2.79
CA ALA A 172 8.58 10.44 -3.74
C ALA A 172 7.43 9.80 -4.53
N VAL A 173 7.53 8.52 -4.79
CA VAL A 173 6.50 7.72 -5.49
C VAL A 173 5.21 7.63 -4.68
N LEU A 174 5.29 7.42 -3.36
CA LEU A 174 4.12 7.42 -2.50
C LEU A 174 3.42 8.78 -2.51
N VAL A 175 4.19 9.86 -2.38
CA VAL A 175 3.64 11.22 -2.44
C VAL A 175 2.94 11.48 -3.77
N GLN A 176 3.55 11.12 -4.89
CA GLN A 176 2.95 11.25 -6.22
C GLN A 176 1.67 10.40 -6.36
N LYS A 177 1.65 9.18 -5.82
CA LYS A 177 0.46 8.33 -5.86
C LYS A 177 -0.67 8.92 -5.02
N ILE A 178 -0.37 9.46 -3.83
CA ILE A 178 -1.35 10.15 -2.99
C ILE A 178 -1.91 11.37 -3.75
N GLU A 179 -1.06 12.21 -4.35
CA GLU A 179 -1.48 13.37 -5.13
C GLU A 179 -2.41 12.98 -6.28
N GLN A 180 -2.05 11.97 -7.05
CA GLN A 180 -2.85 11.44 -8.14
C GLN A 180 -4.19 10.90 -7.64
N THR A 181 -4.15 10.11 -6.56
CA THR A 181 -5.34 9.50 -5.98
C THR A 181 -6.31 10.55 -5.46
N VAL A 182 -5.85 11.50 -4.65
CA VAL A 182 -6.71 12.57 -4.09
C VAL A 182 -7.37 13.40 -5.20
N LYS A 183 -6.69 13.59 -6.32
CA LYS A 183 -7.22 14.33 -7.47
C LYS A 183 -8.36 13.62 -8.18
N LEU A 184 -8.34 12.30 -8.24
CA LEU A 184 -9.24 11.51 -9.09
C LEU A 184 -10.22 10.63 -8.30
N ILE A 185 -10.00 10.42 -7.00
CA ILE A 185 -10.72 9.41 -6.21
C ILE A 185 -12.19 9.78 -5.97
N ARG A 186 -12.52 11.06 -6.06
CA ARG A 186 -13.90 11.56 -5.91
C ARG A 186 -14.81 10.95 -6.97
N SER A 187 -14.39 10.87 -8.23
CA SER A 187 -15.19 10.29 -9.31
C SER A 187 -15.47 8.80 -9.11
N ARG A 188 -14.75 8.14 -8.20
CA ARG A 188 -14.97 6.75 -7.79
C ARG A 188 -15.84 6.60 -6.54
N GLY A 189 -16.40 7.71 -6.06
CA GLY A 189 -17.27 7.74 -4.88
C GLY A 189 -16.53 7.58 -3.56
N ILE A 190 -15.26 7.98 -3.49
CA ILE A 190 -14.43 7.87 -2.27
C ILE A 190 -14.11 9.28 -1.75
N GLY A 191 -14.35 9.49 -0.44
CA GLY A 191 -13.95 10.67 0.29
C GLY A 191 -12.63 10.44 1.03
N VAL A 192 -11.80 11.48 1.12
CA VAL A 192 -10.53 11.42 1.87
C VAL A 192 -10.44 12.61 2.80
N PHE A 193 -10.13 12.34 4.06
CA PHE A 193 -9.87 13.34 5.10
C PHE A 193 -8.46 13.18 5.62
N PHE A 194 -7.72 14.27 5.66
CA PHE A 194 -6.42 14.32 6.32
C PHE A 194 -6.54 15.06 7.64
N VAL A 195 -6.15 14.42 8.72
CA VAL A 195 -6.09 15.00 10.07
C VAL A 195 -4.63 15.17 10.44
N THR A 196 -4.21 16.39 10.73
CA THR A 196 -2.81 16.71 11.04
C THR A 196 -2.71 17.84 12.05
N GLN A 197 -1.60 17.91 12.76
CA GLN A 197 -1.31 18.98 13.71
C GLN A 197 -0.94 20.30 13.03
N SER A 198 -0.45 20.25 11.80
CA SER A 198 -0.09 21.44 11.02
C SER A 198 -0.41 21.28 9.53
N PRO A 199 -1.09 22.24 8.90
CA PRO A 199 -1.31 22.24 7.46
C PRO A 199 0.00 22.27 6.65
N ALA A 200 1.09 22.80 7.23
CA ALA A 200 2.39 22.88 6.56
C ALA A 200 3.04 21.50 6.34
N ASP A 201 2.55 20.47 7.01
CA ASP A 201 3.05 19.09 6.86
C ASP A 201 2.51 18.38 5.61
N VAL A 202 1.45 18.92 5.02
CA VAL A 202 0.85 18.37 3.80
C VAL A 202 1.37 19.15 2.57
N PRO A 203 1.85 18.45 1.52
CA PRO A 203 2.33 19.11 0.31
C PRO A 203 1.29 20.06 -0.31
N ASN A 204 1.73 21.19 -0.84
CA ASN A 204 0.86 22.18 -1.47
C ASN A 204 0.05 21.61 -2.64
N THR A 205 0.59 20.65 -3.36
CA THR A 205 -0.09 19.93 -4.46
C THR A 205 -1.31 19.15 -3.98
N VAL A 206 -1.22 18.53 -2.80
CA VAL A 206 -2.33 17.84 -2.12
C VAL A 206 -3.31 18.87 -1.53
N LEU A 207 -2.80 19.88 -0.81
CA LEU A 207 -3.63 20.93 -0.21
C LEU A 207 -4.50 21.68 -1.24
N ALA A 208 -3.99 21.85 -2.46
CA ALA A 208 -4.72 22.49 -3.55
C ALA A 208 -5.95 21.68 -4.02
N GLN A 209 -6.01 20.37 -3.72
CA GLN A 209 -7.15 19.52 -4.04
C GLN A 209 -8.19 19.47 -2.89
N LEU A 210 -7.82 19.96 -1.70
CA LEU A 210 -8.67 19.91 -0.51
C LEU A 210 -9.45 21.23 -0.36
N SER A 211 -10.69 21.24 -0.82
CA SER A 211 -11.53 22.45 -0.79
C SER A 211 -12.25 22.63 0.55
N ASN A 212 -12.50 21.55 1.30
CA ASN A 212 -13.14 21.59 2.60
C ASN A 212 -12.09 21.65 3.70
N ARG A 213 -12.21 22.61 4.62
CA ARG A 213 -11.20 22.82 5.66
C ARG A 213 -11.83 23.14 7.00
N VAL A 214 -11.29 22.51 8.04
CA VAL A 214 -11.59 22.77 9.45
C VAL A 214 -10.25 22.99 10.16
N GLN A 215 -10.06 24.19 10.71
CA GLN A 215 -8.83 24.58 11.38
C GLN A 215 -9.13 24.92 12.84
N HIS A 216 -8.62 24.09 13.75
CA HIS A 216 -8.63 24.40 15.18
C HIS A 216 -7.53 25.38 15.57
N ALA A 217 -7.50 25.79 16.83
CA ALA A 217 -6.52 26.71 17.34
C ALA A 217 -5.08 26.22 17.09
N LEU A 218 -4.24 27.12 16.59
CA LEU A 218 -2.79 26.97 16.63
C LEU A 218 -2.22 28.03 17.59
N ARG A 219 -1.31 27.60 18.45
CA ARG A 219 -0.55 28.52 19.31
C ARG A 219 0.85 28.65 18.73
N ALA A 220 1.27 29.88 18.51
CA ALA A 220 2.56 30.16 17.85
C ALA A 220 3.37 31.10 18.73
N TYR A 221 4.53 30.65 19.15
CA TYR A 221 5.48 31.40 19.99
C TYR A 221 6.82 31.60 19.30
N THR A 222 7.09 30.81 18.25
CA THR A 222 8.32 30.89 17.46
C THR A 222 8.05 31.40 16.04
N PRO A 223 9.06 31.99 15.36
CA PRO A 223 8.90 32.42 13.97
C PRO A 223 8.44 31.32 13.01
N THR A 224 8.85 30.07 13.26
CA THR A 224 8.44 28.92 12.45
C THR A 224 6.96 28.60 12.65
N GLU A 225 6.48 28.60 13.89
CA GLU A 225 5.06 28.40 14.22
C GLU A 225 4.17 29.52 13.67
N LEU A 226 4.62 30.79 13.77
CA LEU A 226 3.92 31.94 13.17
C LEU A 226 3.79 31.79 11.65
N LYS A 227 4.82 31.27 10.99
CA LYS A 227 4.76 30.94 9.57
C LYS A 227 3.70 29.88 9.27
N ALA A 228 3.58 28.85 10.10
CA ALA A 228 2.56 27.81 9.95
C ALA A 228 1.15 28.38 10.11
N VAL A 229 0.90 29.25 11.09
CA VAL A 229 -0.38 29.95 11.27
C VAL A 229 -0.72 30.79 10.04
N ARG A 230 0.25 31.54 9.50
CA ARG A 230 0.06 32.34 8.29
C ARG A 230 -0.31 31.47 7.09
N VAL A 231 0.39 30.37 6.87
CA VAL A 231 0.08 29.41 5.79
C VAL A 231 -1.34 28.84 5.96
N ALA A 232 -1.72 28.49 7.18
CA ALA A 232 -3.07 28.01 7.48
C ALA A 232 -4.14 29.07 7.16
N ALA A 233 -3.92 30.32 7.57
CA ALA A 233 -4.85 31.43 7.33
C ALA A 233 -5.00 31.76 5.84
N GLN A 234 -3.89 31.81 5.10
CA GLN A 234 -3.88 32.08 3.66
C GLN A 234 -4.56 31.00 2.82
N ALA A 235 -4.76 29.83 3.39
CA ALA A 235 -5.45 28.73 2.71
C ALA A 235 -6.98 28.91 2.69
N PHE A 236 -7.54 29.87 3.41
CA PHE A 236 -8.96 30.17 3.44
C PHE A 236 -9.32 31.32 2.48
N ARG A 237 -10.57 31.28 1.99
CA ARG A 237 -11.16 32.46 1.36
C ARG A 237 -11.43 33.49 2.44
N GLU A 238 -10.85 34.68 2.29
CA GLU A 238 -10.92 35.77 3.28
C GLU A 238 -12.37 36.15 3.64
N ASN A 239 -12.56 36.47 4.92
CA ASN A 239 -13.78 37.10 5.42
C ASN A 239 -13.43 38.49 5.93
N PRO A 240 -14.04 39.56 5.38
CA PRO A 240 -13.71 40.92 5.78
C PRO A 240 -14.11 41.26 7.24
N ALA A 241 -14.88 40.40 7.91
CA ALA A 241 -15.31 40.63 9.27
C ALA A 241 -14.22 40.41 10.34
N PHE A 242 -13.18 39.65 10.03
CA PHE A 242 -12.08 39.34 10.96
C PHE A 242 -10.82 38.89 10.25
N ASN A 243 -9.67 39.02 10.93
CA ASN A 243 -8.39 38.48 10.46
C ASN A 243 -8.27 37.01 10.80
N ALA A 244 -8.03 36.15 9.80
CA ALA A 244 -7.94 34.70 10.01
C ALA A 244 -6.69 34.26 10.81
N GLU A 245 -5.55 34.96 10.67
CA GLU A 245 -4.32 34.67 11.44
C GLU A 245 -4.57 34.92 12.93
N ASP A 246 -5.15 36.07 13.29
CA ASP A 246 -5.46 36.42 14.67
C ASP A 246 -6.52 35.45 15.24
N ALA A 247 -7.56 35.17 14.47
CA ALA A 247 -8.62 34.27 14.87
C ALA A 247 -8.13 32.86 15.20
N ILE A 248 -7.23 32.28 14.36
CA ILE A 248 -6.65 30.94 14.61
C ILE A 248 -5.93 30.90 15.96
N MET A 249 -5.20 31.96 16.32
CA MET A 249 -4.47 32.03 17.60
C MET A 249 -5.38 32.23 18.80
N GLU A 250 -6.58 32.83 18.59
CA GLU A 250 -7.53 33.15 19.65
C GLU A 250 -8.61 32.10 19.89
N LEU A 251 -8.81 31.13 18.94
CA LEU A 251 -9.83 30.09 19.07
C LEU A 251 -9.74 29.39 20.42
N GLY A 252 -10.91 29.22 21.04
CA GLY A 252 -11.07 28.44 22.27
C GLY A 252 -11.26 26.95 22.02
N VAL A 253 -11.39 26.19 23.11
CA VAL A 253 -11.76 24.76 23.05
C VAL A 253 -13.15 24.64 22.43
N GLY A 254 -13.29 23.73 21.45
CA GLY A 254 -14.55 23.53 20.73
C GLY A 254 -14.86 24.63 19.71
N GLU A 255 -13.89 25.41 19.33
CA GLU A 255 -14.00 26.38 18.23
C GLU A 255 -13.09 26.00 17.07
N ALA A 256 -13.48 26.37 15.85
CA ALA A 256 -12.70 26.19 14.65
C ALA A 256 -12.99 27.29 13.62
N LEU A 257 -12.07 27.51 12.70
CA LEU A 257 -12.36 28.17 11.43
C LEU A 257 -12.77 27.10 10.42
N THR A 258 -13.86 27.32 9.71
CA THR A 258 -14.40 26.39 8.72
C THR A 258 -14.61 27.08 7.38
N SER A 259 -14.34 26.36 6.30
CA SER A 259 -14.69 26.73 4.93
C SER A 259 -15.04 25.45 4.17
N PHE A 260 -16.24 25.40 3.64
CA PHE A 260 -16.73 24.25 2.87
C PHE A 260 -17.03 24.67 1.44
N LEU A 261 -16.94 23.72 0.53
CA LEU A 261 -17.25 23.91 -0.87
C LEU A 261 -18.77 24.16 -1.01
N GLY A 262 -19.14 25.25 -1.68
CA GLY A 262 -20.54 25.51 -2.03
C GLY A 262 -21.02 24.67 -3.21
N GLU A 263 -22.31 24.71 -3.49
CA GLU A 263 -22.92 24.04 -4.64
C GLU A 263 -22.39 24.55 -5.99
N ASP A 264 -21.92 25.78 -6.00
CA ASP A 264 -21.26 26.45 -7.13
C ASP A 264 -19.81 26.00 -7.36
N GLY A 265 -19.29 25.09 -6.52
CA GLY A 265 -17.89 24.66 -6.56
C GLY A 265 -16.89 25.65 -6.02
N ILE A 266 -17.35 26.73 -5.36
CA ILE A 266 -16.50 27.76 -4.78
C ILE A 266 -16.43 27.57 -3.26
N PRO A 267 -15.22 27.57 -2.64
CA PRO A 267 -15.12 27.53 -1.18
C PRO A 267 -15.81 28.76 -0.53
N ALA A 268 -16.62 28.50 0.49
CA ALA A 268 -17.27 29.55 1.25
C ALA A 268 -16.24 30.45 1.95
N MET A 269 -16.59 31.70 2.21
CA MET A 269 -15.78 32.57 3.07
C MET A 269 -15.60 31.92 4.45
N VAL A 270 -14.39 32.02 5.00
CA VAL A 270 -14.06 31.44 6.31
C VAL A 270 -15.02 31.93 7.40
N GLN A 271 -15.48 31.00 8.23
CA GLN A 271 -16.38 31.28 9.34
C GLN A 271 -15.78 30.74 10.65
N ARG A 272 -15.95 31.52 11.75
CA ARG A 272 -15.68 31.01 13.09
C ARG A 272 -16.87 30.20 13.56
N THR A 273 -16.63 28.93 13.87
CA THR A 273 -17.68 27.93 14.10
C THR A 273 -17.46 27.27 15.44
N LYS A 274 -18.56 26.95 16.14
CA LYS A 274 -18.54 26.10 17.32
C LYS A 274 -18.70 24.65 16.91
N ILE A 275 -17.80 23.80 17.40
CA ILE A 275 -17.83 22.37 17.19
C ILE A 275 -18.66 21.75 18.33
N ILE A 276 -19.64 20.95 17.97
CA ILE A 276 -20.44 20.21 18.97
C ILE A 276 -19.55 19.17 19.67
N CYS A 277 -19.85 18.90 20.93
CA CYS A 277 -19.12 17.88 21.68
C CYS A 277 -19.36 16.49 21.07
N PRO A 278 -18.35 15.60 21.11
CA PRO A 278 -18.52 14.23 20.65
C PRO A 278 -19.59 13.50 21.49
N GLN A 279 -20.38 12.66 20.84
CA GLN A 279 -21.40 11.84 21.48
C GLN A 279 -20.86 10.45 21.88
N SER A 280 -19.57 10.29 21.89
CA SER A 280 -18.85 9.05 22.23
C SER A 280 -17.96 9.25 23.45
N LEU A 281 -17.64 8.16 24.13
CA LEU A 281 -16.64 8.15 25.19
C LEU A 281 -15.27 8.57 24.64
N MET A 282 -14.63 9.54 25.30
CA MET A 282 -13.27 9.95 24.98
C MET A 282 -12.29 8.94 25.59
N GLY A 283 -11.41 8.38 24.76
CA GLY A 283 -10.38 7.44 25.18
C GLY A 283 -10.50 6.05 24.56
N ALA A 284 -9.55 5.18 24.90
CA ALA A 284 -9.55 3.81 24.40
C ALA A 284 -10.71 3.00 24.98
N PRO A 285 -11.38 2.15 24.17
CA PRO A 285 -12.40 1.24 24.67
C PRO A 285 -11.76 0.16 25.55
N GLU A 286 -12.56 -0.39 26.47
CA GLU A 286 -12.13 -1.57 27.23
C GLU A 286 -11.78 -2.73 26.28
N ALA A 287 -10.75 -3.51 26.65
CA ALA A 287 -10.27 -4.64 25.82
C ALA A 287 -11.39 -5.62 25.43
N MET A 288 -12.32 -5.89 26.35
CA MET A 288 -13.47 -6.76 26.09
C MET A 288 -14.44 -6.18 25.06
N THR A 289 -14.63 -4.86 25.05
CA THR A 289 -15.48 -4.17 24.08
C THR A 289 -14.86 -4.22 22.69
N ARG A 290 -13.54 -4.01 22.59
CA ARG A 290 -12.77 -4.15 21.35
C ARG A 290 -12.87 -5.60 20.82
N ALA A 291 -12.63 -6.59 21.65
CA ALA A 291 -12.72 -8.01 21.28
C ALA A 291 -14.12 -8.38 20.76
N LYS A 292 -15.17 -7.91 21.42
CA LYS A 292 -16.55 -8.15 20.96
C LYS A 292 -16.87 -7.48 19.62
N ALA A 293 -16.32 -6.33 19.34
CA ALA A 293 -16.47 -5.66 18.05
C ALA A 293 -15.82 -6.48 16.93
N ILE A 294 -14.58 -6.93 17.15
CA ILE A 294 -13.83 -7.77 16.20
C ILE A 294 -14.57 -9.08 15.89
N LEU A 295 -15.15 -9.74 16.91
CA LEU A 295 -15.89 -11.01 16.73
C LEU A 295 -17.24 -10.86 16.01
N ARG A 296 -17.69 -9.66 15.73
CA ARG A 296 -19.01 -9.40 15.13
C ARG A 296 -18.96 -8.75 13.76
N ASP A 297 -17.77 -8.46 13.26
CA ASP A 297 -17.63 -7.70 12.02
C ASP A 297 -17.72 -8.56 10.75
N GLY A 298 -17.68 -9.90 10.89
CA GLY A 298 -17.77 -10.84 9.76
C GLY A 298 -16.53 -10.84 8.87
N MET A 299 -15.36 -10.54 9.44
CA MET A 299 -14.07 -10.50 8.75
C MET A 299 -13.15 -11.65 9.18
N GLU A 300 -13.72 -12.71 9.80
CA GLU A 300 -12.97 -13.84 10.37
C GLU A 300 -12.11 -14.57 9.32
N LYS A 301 -12.47 -14.49 8.04
CA LYS A 301 -11.67 -15.05 6.94
C LYS A 301 -10.24 -14.52 6.87
N TYR A 302 -9.97 -13.35 7.47
CA TYR A 302 -8.63 -12.75 7.50
C TYR A 302 -7.81 -13.09 8.75
N ASP A 303 -8.36 -13.86 9.70
CA ASP A 303 -7.67 -14.17 10.96
C ASP A 303 -6.52 -15.15 10.78
N GLU A 304 -6.73 -16.17 9.98
CA GLU A 304 -5.73 -17.19 9.69
C GLU A 304 -5.06 -16.92 8.35
N ALA A 305 -3.75 -17.12 8.29
CA ALA A 305 -3.02 -17.13 7.05
C ALA A 305 -3.24 -18.46 6.33
N GLU A 306 -3.46 -18.40 5.03
CA GLU A 306 -3.54 -19.57 4.17
C GLU A 306 -2.19 -19.75 3.46
N ASP A 307 -1.68 -20.98 3.45
CA ASP A 307 -0.43 -21.35 2.76
C ASP A 307 -0.81 -22.30 1.61
N ASN A 308 -1.18 -21.71 0.50
CA ASN A 308 -1.54 -22.45 -0.71
C ASN A 308 -0.30 -22.81 -1.51
N VAL A 309 -0.40 -23.87 -2.32
CA VAL A 309 0.66 -24.27 -3.25
C VAL A 309 0.96 -23.13 -4.20
N SER A 310 2.20 -22.68 -4.20
CA SER A 310 2.65 -21.46 -4.87
C SER A 310 3.93 -21.71 -5.68
N ALA A 311 4.58 -20.65 -6.16
CA ALA A 311 5.82 -20.77 -6.92
C ALA A 311 6.93 -21.48 -6.14
N TYR A 312 6.98 -21.32 -4.83
CA TYR A 312 8.00 -21.94 -3.99
C TYR A 312 7.94 -23.47 -4.06
N GLU A 313 6.77 -24.07 -3.82
CA GLU A 313 6.58 -25.52 -3.82
C GLU A 313 6.76 -26.09 -5.22
N VAL A 314 6.15 -25.46 -6.24
CA VAL A 314 6.24 -25.93 -7.63
C VAL A 314 7.68 -25.95 -8.13
N LEU A 315 8.45 -24.88 -7.87
CA LEU A 315 9.84 -24.80 -8.30
C LEU A 315 10.77 -25.73 -7.51
N ALA A 316 10.47 -26.00 -6.22
CA ALA A 316 11.19 -26.98 -5.43
C ALA A 316 10.98 -28.39 -6.00
N ASP A 317 9.75 -28.77 -6.33
CA ASP A 317 9.42 -30.06 -6.94
C ASP A 317 10.07 -30.22 -8.33
N GLU A 318 10.04 -29.17 -9.18
CA GLU A 318 10.73 -29.17 -10.48
C GLU A 318 12.25 -29.41 -10.33
N THR A 319 12.86 -28.76 -9.34
CA THR A 319 14.31 -28.91 -9.07
C THR A 319 14.65 -30.30 -8.60
N GLN A 320 13.87 -30.83 -7.66
CA GLN A 320 14.05 -32.20 -7.16
C GLN A 320 13.89 -33.25 -8.27
N ALA A 321 12.86 -33.13 -9.09
CA ALA A 321 12.62 -34.03 -10.21
C ALA A 321 13.77 -33.99 -11.24
N ALA A 322 14.34 -32.81 -11.50
CA ALA A 322 15.49 -32.67 -12.39
C ALA A 322 16.76 -33.32 -11.79
N GLU A 323 17.01 -33.18 -10.50
CA GLU A 323 18.13 -33.83 -9.80
C GLU A 323 17.99 -35.35 -9.81
N GLU A 324 16.79 -35.89 -9.55
CA GLU A 324 16.52 -37.30 -9.61
C GLU A 324 16.71 -37.90 -11.02
N ALA A 325 16.27 -37.17 -12.06
CA ALA A 325 16.46 -37.53 -13.45
C ALA A 325 17.95 -37.58 -13.84
N LEU A 326 18.73 -36.61 -13.38
CA LEU A 326 20.17 -36.55 -13.57
C LEU A 326 20.89 -37.71 -12.86
N ALA A 327 20.49 -38.00 -11.63
CA ALA A 327 21.03 -39.14 -10.87
C ALA A 327 20.75 -40.50 -11.53
N LEU A 328 19.52 -40.69 -12.05
CA LEU A 328 19.15 -41.86 -12.81
C LEU A 328 19.93 -41.99 -14.12
N ALA A 329 20.13 -40.87 -14.84
CA ALA A 329 20.94 -40.84 -16.08
C ALA A 329 22.43 -41.15 -15.82
N ALA A 330 22.96 -40.69 -14.68
CA ALA A 330 24.34 -40.96 -14.27
C ALA A 330 24.54 -42.43 -13.84
N CYS A 331 23.49 -43.11 -13.35
CA CYS A 331 23.51 -44.50 -12.97
C CYS A 331 23.23 -45.48 -14.13
N ALA A 332 22.84 -44.98 -15.33
CA ALA A 332 22.61 -45.82 -16.48
C ALA A 332 23.98 -46.40 -16.96
N PRO A 333 24.12 -47.75 -17.07
CA PRO A 333 25.37 -48.32 -17.54
C PRO A 333 25.65 -47.87 -18.96
N THR A 334 26.89 -47.41 -19.21
CA THR A 334 27.42 -47.11 -20.56
C THR A 334 27.47 -48.40 -21.38
N ALA A 335 26.35 -48.77 -21.97
CA ALA A 335 26.19 -49.98 -22.81
C ALA A 335 26.69 -49.73 -24.26
N TRP A 336 27.89 -49.13 -24.45
CA TRP A 336 28.46 -48.94 -25.77
C TRP A 336 30.00 -49.03 -25.78
N ALA A 337 30.59 -50.03 -25.14
CA ALA A 337 32.03 -50.29 -25.25
C ALA A 337 32.34 -51.80 -25.32
N ASP A 338 31.76 -52.51 -26.28
CA ASP A 338 32.30 -53.82 -26.73
C ASP A 338 31.66 -54.19 -28.07
N ILE A 339 32.04 -53.48 -29.15
CA ILE A 339 31.98 -54.08 -30.48
C ILE A 339 33.45 -54.20 -30.93
N SER A 340 34.11 -55.23 -30.46
CA SER A 340 35.34 -55.72 -31.09
C SER A 340 34.94 -56.41 -32.37
N VAL A 341 35.22 -55.73 -33.49
CA VAL A 341 35.16 -56.35 -34.83
C VAL A 341 36.30 -57.40 -34.92
N ALA A 342 35.95 -58.66 -34.78
CA ALA A 342 36.81 -59.73 -35.24
C ALA A 342 36.75 -59.82 -36.79
N MET A 343 37.79 -59.45 -37.49
CA MET A 343 37.98 -59.82 -38.90
C MET A 343 38.42 -61.25 -38.98
N PRO A 344 37.84 -62.11 -39.85
CA PRO A 344 38.43 -63.38 -40.21
C PRO A 344 39.53 -63.23 -41.24
N ALA A 345 40.55 -64.09 -41.13
CA ALA A 345 41.71 -64.22 -42.00
C ALA A 345 41.40 -64.76 -43.45
#